data_3e93f60e8131990faecd6939a622976d
#
_entry.id   3e93f60e8131990faecd6939a622976d
#
_cell.length_a   1.000
_cell.length_b   1.000
_cell.length_c   1.000
_cell.angle_alpha   90.00
_cell.angle_beta   90.00
_cell.angle_gamma   90.00
#
_symmetry.space_group_name_H-M   'P 1'
#
loop_
_entity.id
_entity.type
_entity.pdbx_description
1 polymer ?
#
loop_
_entity_poly.entity_id
_entity_poly.type
_entity_poly.pdbx_seq_one_letter_code
_entity_poly.pdbx_strand_id
1 'polypeptide(L)'
;GNEAAQFVEEQFNRLSRNRWERYKRMIRRGYTNRWNFFCTYTFDSQKHTEETFRKSLMNTLYHFSSRRDWRYMGAWERGELGERLHFHALTYIPEGQMPGELEEHEDYSTKRHRREKSIQNSFFNERFGRSDFSAINNAHEGADSIKYMLKYISKNDEKIVYSRGMKTYFISDVLDEDI
;
A
#
# COMPACT_ATOMS: atom_id res chain seq x y z
N GLY A 1 -39.18 -8.74 17.18
CA GLY A 1 -38.10 -9.63 16.68
C GLY A 1 -37.77 -9.46 15.19
N ASN A 2 -38.76 -9.16 14.36
CA ASN A 2 -38.53 -9.16 12.90
C ASN A 2 -37.82 -7.88 12.40
N GLU A 3 -38.12 -6.74 12.96
CA GLU A 3 -37.50 -5.45 12.56
C GLU A 3 -36.01 -5.38 12.90
N ALA A 4 -35.61 -5.91 14.06
CA ALA A 4 -34.22 -5.96 14.45
C ALA A 4 -33.41 -6.89 13.56
N ALA A 5 -33.95 -8.04 13.17
CA ALA A 5 -33.34 -8.98 12.26
C ALA A 5 -33.17 -8.38 10.85
N GLN A 6 -34.18 -7.69 10.35
CA GLN A 6 -34.10 -6.97 9.06
C GLN A 6 -33.06 -5.87 9.09
N PHE A 7 -32.99 -5.09 10.16
CA PHE A 7 -31.96 -4.04 10.31
C PHE A 7 -30.54 -4.62 10.27
N VAL A 8 -30.29 -5.72 11.00
CA VAL A 8 -28.97 -6.37 11.02
C VAL A 8 -28.61 -6.90 9.63
N GLU A 9 -29.55 -7.54 8.93
CA GLU A 9 -29.35 -8.04 7.57
C GLU A 9 -29.06 -6.91 6.57
N GLU A 10 -29.78 -5.80 6.65
CA GLU A 10 -29.53 -4.61 5.82
C GLU A 10 -28.15 -4.01 6.09
N GLN A 11 -27.72 -3.93 7.35
CA GLN A 11 -26.39 -3.44 7.71
C GLN A 11 -25.28 -4.39 7.17
N PHE A 12 -25.47 -5.70 7.33
CA PHE A 12 -24.53 -6.69 6.81
C PHE A 12 -24.42 -6.62 5.28
N ASN A 13 -25.52 -6.52 4.57
CA ASN A 13 -25.55 -6.39 3.11
C ASN A 13 -24.91 -5.08 2.64
N ARG A 14 -25.10 -4.00 3.37
CA ARG A 14 -24.44 -2.70 3.08
C ARG A 14 -22.92 -2.78 3.27
N LEU A 15 -22.46 -3.38 4.36
CA LEU A 15 -21.02 -3.58 4.62
C LEU A 15 -20.36 -4.47 3.56
N SER A 16 -21.03 -5.54 3.16
CA SER A 16 -20.56 -6.45 2.11
C SER A 16 -20.48 -5.76 0.75
N ARG A 17 -21.49 -4.93 0.39
CA ARG A 17 -21.45 -4.12 -0.83
C ARG A 17 -20.33 -3.10 -0.81
N ASN A 18 -20.13 -2.39 0.29
CA ASN A 18 -19.04 -1.42 0.44
C ASN A 18 -17.67 -2.07 0.32
N ARG A 19 -17.51 -3.27 0.88
CA ARG A 19 -16.28 -4.05 0.75
C ARG A 19 -16.03 -4.45 -0.71
N TRP A 20 -17.06 -4.93 -1.39
CA TRP A 20 -17.00 -5.29 -2.80
C TRP A 20 -16.63 -4.11 -3.70
N GLU A 21 -17.22 -2.94 -3.47
CA GLU A 21 -16.87 -1.71 -4.19
C GLU A 21 -15.41 -1.31 -3.95
N ARG A 22 -14.91 -1.46 -2.72
CA ARG A 22 -13.49 -1.22 -2.42
C ARG A 22 -12.56 -2.19 -3.15
N TYR A 23 -12.92 -3.47 -3.23
CA TYR A 23 -12.20 -4.48 -4.02
C TYR A 23 -12.12 -4.10 -5.50
N LYS A 24 -13.26 -3.81 -6.10
CA LYS A 24 -13.32 -3.41 -7.51
C LYS A 24 -12.48 -2.17 -7.79
N ARG A 25 -12.57 -1.17 -6.95
CA ARG A 25 -11.77 0.07 -7.07
C ARG A 25 -10.27 -0.22 -7.00
N MET A 26 -9.84 -1.00 -6.05
CA MET A 26 -8.43 -1.34 -5.88
C MET A 26 -7.90 -2.16 -7.06
N ILE A 27 -8.63 -3.16 -7.50
CA ILE A 27 -8.27 -3.98 -8.67
C ILE A 27 -8.19 -3.11 -9.92
N ARG A 28 -9.17 -2.27 -10.17
CA ARG A 28 -9.17 -1.36 -11.31
C ARG A 28 -7.96 -0.43 -11.30
N ARG A 29 -7.70 0.24 -10.20
CA ARG A 29 -6.54 1.12 -10.05
C ARG A 29 -5.22 0.37 -10.12
N GLY A 30 -5.15 -0.81 -9.55
CA GLY A 30 -3.97 -1.67 -9.61
C GLY A 30 -3.58 -2.05 -11.03
N TYR A 31 -4.53 -2.50 -11.84
CA TYR A 31 -4.26 -2.95 -13.21
C TYR A 31 -4.23 -1.82 -14.25
N THR A 32 -4.75 -0.64 -13.93
CA THR A 32 -4.75 0.52 -14.84
C THR A 32 -3.47 1.35 -14.74
N ASN A 33 -2.75 1.23 -13.64
CA ASN A 33 -1.53 2.00 -13.37
C ASN A 33 -0.29 1.13 -13.45
N ARG A 34 0.88 1.77 -13.62
CA ARG A 34 2.18 1.12 -13.60
C ARG A 34 2.73 1.06 -12.18
N TRP A 35 3.43 -0.03 -11.88
CA TRP A 35 4.11 -0.25 -10.61
C TRP A 35 5.51 -0.80 -10.87
N ASN A 36 6.51 -0.25 -10.18
CA ASN A 36 7.89 -0.75 -10.26
C ASN A 36 8.50 -1.10 -8.91
N PHE A 37 7.82 -0.77 -7.80
CA PHE A 37 8.25 -1.17 -6.48
C PHE A 37 7.05 -1.54 -5.60
N PHE A 38 7.27 -2.56 -4.78
CA PHE A 38 6.46 -2.83 -3.59
C PHE A 38 7.26 -2.36 -2.38
N CYS A 39 6.77 -1.34 -1.69
CA CYS A 39 7.47 -0.71 -0.59
C CYS A 39 6.82 -1.04 0.75
N THR A 40 7.64 -1.24 1.77
CA THR A 40 7.20 -1.36 3.16
C THR A 40 7.97 -0.37 4.01
N TYR A 41 7.26 0.41 4.81
CA TYR A 41 7.84 1.43 5.67
C TYR A 41 7.53 1.12 7.12
N THR A 42 8.56 1.16 7.96
CA THR A 42 8.48 1.00 9.41
C THR A 42 9.20 2.17 10.09
N PHE A 43 8.90 2.44 11.32
CA PHE A 43 9.54 3.50 12.07
C PHE A 43 10.41 2.97 13.22
N ASP A 44 11.45 3.72 13.51
CA ASP A 44 12.24 3.58 14.71
C ASP A 44 11.55 4.34 15.85
N SER A 45 11.28 3.65 16.96
CA SER A 45 10.61 4.23 18.14
C SER A 45 11.43 5.33 18.83
N GLN A 46 12.72 5.42 18.54
CA GLN A 46 13.57 6.52 19.01
C GLN A 46 13.38 7.81 18.18
N LYS A 47 12.89 7.68 16.96
CA LYS A 47 12.67 8.82 16.04
C LYS A 47 11.22 9.28 15.99
N HIS A 48 10.28 8.34 16.08
CA HIS A 48 8.87 8.58 15.89
C HIS A 48 7.99 7.80 16.86
N THR A 49 6.80 8.33 17.11
CA THR A 49 5.65 7.59 17.60
C THR A 49 4.82 7.10 16.40
N GLU A 50 3.83 6.24 16.63
CA GLU A 50 2.89 5.85 15.55
C GLU A 50 2.22 7.06 14.92
N GLU A 51 1.77 8.02 15.72
CA GLU A 51 1.07 9.22 15.26
C GLU A 51 1.98 10.10 14.39
N THR A 52 3.19 10.39 14.87
CA THR A 52 4.14 11.21 14.11
C THR A 52 4.62 10.51 12.84
N PHE A 53 4.79 9.19 12.90
CA PHE A 53 5.14 8.38 11.73
C PHE A 53 4.05 8.40 10.66
N ARG A 54 2.79 8.16 11.03
CA ARG A 54 1.66 8.24 10.10
C ARG A 54 1.61 9.59 9.39
N LYS A 55 1.65 10.65 10.16
CA LYS A 55 1.56 12.01 9.63
C LYS A 55 2.76 12.37 8.75
N SER A 56 3.95 12.11 9.21
CA SER A 56 5.19 12.45 8.49
C SER A 56 5.38 11.63 7.23
N LEU A 57 5.09 10.31 7.26
CA LEU A 57 5.17 9.46 6.08
C LEU A 57 4.16 9.88 5.01
N MET A 58 2.90 10.11 5.39
CA MET A 58 1.88 10.56 4.45
C MET A 58 2.24 11.89 3.80
N ASN A 59 2.76 12.83 4.57
CA ASN A 59 3.22 14.12 4.07
C ASN A 59 4.41 13.96 3.10
N THR A 60 5.37 13.11 3.43
CA THR A 60 6.53 12.82 2.59
C THR A 60 6.13 12.20 1.25
N LEU A 61 5.26 11.19 1.27
CA LEU A 61 4.77 10.54 0.06
C LEU A 61 3.90 11.48 -0.79
N TYR A 62 3.10 12.32 -0.15
CA TYR A 62 2.34 13.37 -0.84
C TYR A 62 3.28 14.33 -1.61
N HIS A 63 4.37 14.77 -1.00
CA HIS A 63 5.34 15.64 -1.65
C HIS A 63 6.05 14.95 -2.81
N PHE A 64 6.40 13.67 -2.70
CA PHE A 64 6.96 12.91 -3.82
C PHE A 64 5.94 12.74 -4.94
N SER A 65 4.67 12.54 -4.62
CA SER A 65 3.60 12.49 -5.63
C SER A 65 3.47 13.83 -6.37
N SER A 66 3.45 14.95 -5.66
CA SER A 66 3.26 16.26 -6.27
C SER A 66 4.51 16.82 -6.97
N ARG A 67 5.71 16.51 -6.49
CA ARG A 67 6.97 17.10 -6.98
C ARG A 67 7.78 16.18 -7.88
N ARG A 68 7.61 14.85 -7.75
CA ARG A 68 8.41 13.84 -8.47
C ARG A 68 7.55 12.84 -9.24
N ASP A 69 6.26 13.10 -9.37
CA ASP A 69 5.31 12.24 -10.09
C ASP A 69 5.25 10.79 -9.59
N TRP A 70 5.52 10.55 -8.32
CA TRP A 70 5.28 9.26 -7.71
C TRP A 70 3.79 8.93 -7.75
N ARG A 71 3.49 7.65 -7.94
CA ARG A 71 2.13 7.11 -7.77
C ARG A 71 2.19 5.98 -6.77
N TYR A 72 1.25 5.92 -5.87
CA TYR A 72 1.18 4.84 -4.90
C TYR A 72 -0.26 4.51 -4.52
N MET A 73 -0.46 3.26 -4.16
CA MET A 73 -1.62 2.80 -3.41
C MET A 73 -1.14 1.91 -2.27
N GLY A 74 -1.59 2.20 -1.07
CA GLY A 74 -1.06 1.53 0.11
C GLY A 74 -2.06 1.37 1.23
N ALA A 75 -1.67 0.58 2.21
CA ALA A 75 -2.46 0.31 3.40
C ALA A 75 -1.58 0.25 4.65
N TRP A 76 -2.14 0.73 5.74
CA TRP A 76 -1.57 0.57 7.05
C TRP A 76 -1.85 -0.83 7.58
N GLU A 77 -0.84 -1.45 8.16
CA GLU A 77 -0.97 -2.73 8.85
C GLU A 77 -0.38 -2.61 10.25
N ARG A 78 -1.19 -2.99 11.23
CA ARG A 78 -0.72 -3.21 12.58
C ARG A 78 -0.39 -4.68 12.70
N GLY A 79 0.86 -5.00 12.96
CA GLY A 79 1.30 -6.37 13.19
C GLY A 79 0.62 -7.02 14.40
N GLU A 80 0.80 -8.32 14.55
CA GLU A 80 0.37 -9.06 15.73
C GLU A 80 1.00 -8.46 17.00
N LEU A 81 0.52 -8.88 18.17
CA LEU A 81 0.92 -8.37 19.49
C LEU A 81 2.41 -7.97 19.58
N GLY A 82 2.66 -6.68 19.73
CA GLY A 82 3.99 -6.10 19.89
C GLY A 82 4.71 -5.69 18.60
N GLU A 83 4.17 -5.95 17.42
CA GLU A 83 4.73 -5.46 16.17
C GLU A 83 4.34 -4.01 15.90
N ARG A 84 5.28 -3.28 15.32
CA ARG A 84 5.10 -1.87 14.97
C ARG A 84 4.15 -1.72 13.79
N LEU A 85 3.58 -0.52 13.69
CA LEU A 85 2.79 -0.13 12.54
C LEU A 85 3.65 -0.09 11.27
N HIS A 86 3.15 -0.70 10.20
CA HIS A 86 3.77 -0.70 8.88
C HIS A 86 2.86 -0.03 7.85
N PHE A 87 3.46 0.57 6.85
CA PHE A 87 2.75 0.99 5.64
C PHE A 87 3.28 0.22 4.45
N HIS A 88 2.40 -0.49 3.76
CA HIS A 88 2.72 -1.24 2.55
C HIS A 88 2.12 -0.55 1.34
N ALA A 89 2.91 -0.34 0.30
CA ALA A 89 2.45 0.38 -0.87
C ALA A 89 3.01 -0.17 -2.18
N LEU A 90 2.12 -0.42 -3.13
CA LEU A 90 2.49 -0.47 -4.54
C LEU A 90 2.86 0.94 -4.97
N THR A 91 4.02 1.09 -5.61
CA THR A 91 4.59 2.39 -5.93
C THR A 91 5.15 2.41 -7.35
N TYR A 92 4.88 3.49 -8.04
CA TYR A 92 5.55 3.85 -9.28
C TYR A 92 6.47 5.05 -9.02
N ILE A 93 7.76 4.83 -9.25
CA ILE A 93 8.80 5.84 -9.12
C ILE A 93 9.37 6.07 -10.52
N PRO A 94 9.16 7.26 -11.12
CA PRO A 94 9.74 7.59 -12.42
C PRO A 94 11.27 7.52 -12.37
N GLU A 95 11.88 7.28 -13.53
CA GLU A 95 13.32 7.27 -13.66
C GLU A 95 13.96 8.58 -13.16
N GLY A 96 15.01 8.46 -12.36
CA GLY A 96 15.68 9.61 -11.76
C GLY A 96 14.98 10.26 -10.57
N GLN A 97 13.87 9.72 -10.11
CA GLN A 97 13.06 10.29 -9.02
C GLN A 97 13.12 9.51 -7.71
N MET A 98 14.07 8.59 -7.60
CA MET A 98 14.33 7.88 -6.34
C MET A 98 15.07 8.82 -5.37
N PRO A 99 14.53 9.08 -4.16
CA PRO A 99 15.30 9.78 -3.12
C PRO A 99 16.34 8.85 -2.53
N GLY A 100 17.47 9.40 -2.08
CA GLY A 100 18.53 8.62 -1.48
C GLY A 100 19.08 7.54 -2.40
N GLU A 101 19.53 6.45 -1.82
CA GLU A 101 20.10 5.30 -2.52
C GLU A 101 19.44 4.00 -2.06
N LEU A 102 19.33 3.06 -2.97
CA LEU A 102 18.94 1.69 -2.63
C LEU A 102 20.18 0.91 -2.19
N GLU A 103 20.09 0.29 -1.02
CA GLU A 103 21.17 -0.43 -0.37
C GLU A 103 20.72 -1.85 -0.03
N GLU A 104 21.60 -2.84 -0.29
CA GLU A 104 21.36 -4.20 0.14
C GLU A 104 21.73 -4.38 1.61
N HIS A 105 20.79 -4.90 2.39
CA HIS A 105 20.95 -5.27 3.79
C HIS A 105 20.77 -6.76 3.97
N GLU A 106 21.52 -7.35 4.88
CA GLU A 106 21.38 -8.75 5.26
C GLU A 106 21.11 -8.83 6.75
N ASP A 107 19.89 -9.26 7.12
CA ASP A 107 19.43 -9.35 8.49
C ASP A 107 19.04 -10.79 8.84
N TYR A 108 19.21 -11.19 10.10
CA TYR A 108 18.72 -12.47 10.57
C TYR A 108 17.23 -12.39 10.91
N SER A 109 16.43 -13.23 10.24
CA SER A 109 15.02 -13.36 10.55
C SER A 109 14.80 -14.37 11.66
N THR A 110 14.35 -13.91 12.83
CA THR A 110 14.00 -14.79 13.96
C THR A 110 12.78 -15.66 13.66
N LYS A 111 11.86 -15.15 12.83
CA LYS A 111 10.65 -15.86 12.40
C LYS A 111 10.97 -17.04 11.48
N ARG A 112 11.92 -16.86 10.56
CA ARG A 112 12.30 -17.87 9.55
C ARG A 112 13.59 -18.59 9.89
N HIS A 113 14.24 -18.25 10.99
CA HIS A 113 15.51 -18.81 11.46
C HIS A 113 16.61 -18.84 10.39
N ARG A 114 16.71 -17.76 9.58
CA ARG A 114 17.71 -17.62 8.53
C ARG A 114 18.07 -16.16 8.29
N ARG A 115 19.20 -15.94 7.65
CA ARG A 115 19.55 -14.62 7.11
C ARG A 115 18.75 -14.34 5.86
N GLU A 116 18.22 -13.13 5.78
CA GLU A 116 17.44 -12.63 4.63
C GLU A 116 18.04 -11.35 4.11
N LYS A 117 18.06 -11.24 2.78
CA LYS A 117 18.45 -10.01 2.10
C LYS A 117 17.25 -9.14 1.86
N SER A 118 17.41 -7.82 2.07
CA SER A 118 16.42 -6.81 1.72
C SER A 118 17.10 -5.65 1.03
N ILE A 119 16.36 -4.98 0.14
CA ILE A 119 16.78 -3.72 -0.45
C ILE A 119 16.09 -2.62 0.33
N GLN A 120 16.85 -1.72 0.90
CA GLN A 120 16.36 -0.62 1.71
C GLN A 120 16.75 0.72 1.09
N ASN A 121 15.97 1.75 1.41
CA ASN A 121 16.22 3.10 0.90
C ASN A 121 16.84 3.96 2.01
N SER A 122 18.01 4.54 1.74
CA SER A 122 18.77 5.33 2.72
C SER A 122 18.02 6.57 3.20
N PHE A 123 17.27 7.25 2.34
CA PHE A 123 16.46 8.41 2.72
C PHE A 123 15.39 8.06 3.75
N PHE A 124 14.63 7.00 3.50
CA PHE A 124 13.56 6.56 4.40
C PHE A 124 14.11 5.97 5.69
N ASN A 125 15.21 5.22 5.60
CA ASN A 125 15.86 4.66 6.79
C ASN A 125 16.36 5.76 7.73
N GLU A 126 16.99 6.80 7.21
CA GLU A 126 17.45 7.92 8.02
C GLU A 126 16.31 8.70 8.65
N ARG A 127 15.23 8.93 7.90
CA ARG A 127 14.12 9.77 8.32
C ARG A 127 13.13 9.05 9.25
N PHE A 128 12.87 7.78 9.03
CA PHE A 128 11.83 7.03 9.73
C PHE A 128 12.35 5.82 10.48
N GLY A 129 13.07 4.97 9.82
CA GLY A 129 13.53 3.68 10.29
C GLY A 129 13.71 2.71 9.13
N ARG A 130 13.34 1.44 9.31
CA ARG A 130 13.51 0.44 8.27
C ARG A 130 12.56 0.68 7.11
N SER A 131 13.07 0.52 5.90
CA SER A 131 12.31 0.44 4.66
C SER A 131 12.60 -0.86 3.93
N ASP A 132 11.72 -1.24 3.02
CA ASP A 132 11.92 -2.35 2.10
C ASP A 132 11.39 -1.93 0.73
N PHE A 133 12.25 -2.02 -0.30
CA PHE A 133 11.93 -1.65 -1.67
C PHE A 133 12.11 -2.85 -2.58
N SER A 134 11.06 -3.64 -2.73
CA SER A 134 11.08 -4.81 -3.59
C SER A 134 10.72 -4.42 -5.03
N ALA A 135 11.65 -4.63 -5.96
CA ALA A 135 11.43 -4.30 -7.37
C ALA A 135 10.36 -5.21 -8.00
N ILE A 136 9.49 -4.60 -8.79
CA ILE A 136 8.50 -5.28 -9.63
C ILE A 136 9.02 -5.23 -11.07
N ASN A 137 9.46 -6.37 -11.59
CA ASN A 137 10.18 -6.45 -12.86
C ASN A 137 9.29 -6.82 -14.06
N ASN A 138 8.09 -7.36 -13.80
CA ASN A 138 7.18 -7.84 -14.85
C ASN A 138 5.72 -7.80 -14.39
N ALA A 139 4.81 -8.04 -15.33
CA ALA A 139 3.37 -8.02 -15.09
C ALA A 139 2.91 -9.09 -14.09
N HIS A 140 3.56 -10.24 -14.05
CA HIS A 140 3.24 -11.32 -13.10
C HIS A 140 3.54 -10.90 -11.66
N GLU A 141 4.71 -10.33 -11.40
CA GLU A 141 5.07 -9.79 -10.09
C GLU A 141 4.15 -8.63 -9.68
N GLY A 142 3.76 -7.80 -10.62
CA GLY A 142 2.77 -6.73 -10.41
C GLY A 142 1.41 -7.29 -10.00
N ALA A 143 0.91 -8.31 -10.70
CA ALA A 143 -0.35 -8.97 -10.36
C ALA A 143 -0.31 -9.63 -8.98
N ASP A 144 0.79 -10.28 -8.63
CA ASP A 144 0.98 -10.88 -7.31
C ASP A 144 0.98 -9.83 -6.20
N SER A 145 1.59 -8.68 -6.44
CA SER A 145 1.60 -7.56 -5.50
C SER A 145 0.20 -6.96 -5.31
N ILE A 146 -0.60 -6.86 -6.37
CA ILE A 146 -2.01 -6.41 -6.29
C ILE A 146 -2.82 -7.41 -5.46
N LYS A 147 -2.68 -8.70 -5.71
CA LYS A 147 -3.35 -9.76 -4.93
C LYS A 147 -2.95 -9.71 -3.45
N TYR A 148 -1.68 -9.48 -3.18
CA TYR A 148 -1.19 -9.33 -1.80
C TYR A 148 -1.86 -8.15 -1.10
N MET A 149 -2.05 -7.02 -1.79
CA MET A 149 -2.73 -5.85 -1.24
C MET A 149 -4.22 -6.09 -0.96
N LEU A 150 -4.90 -7.01 -1.66
CA LEU A 150 -6.31 -7.33 -1.43
C LEU A 150 -6.58 -7.82 0.00
N LYS A 151 -5.62 -8.49 0.62
CA LYS A 151 -5.75 -8.98 2.00
C LYS A 151 -6.07 -7.87 3.02
N TYR A 152 -5.60 -6.64 2.78
CA TYR A 152 -5.83 -5.52 3.70
C TYR A 152 -7.28 -5.03 3.70
N ILE A 153 -7.99 -5.19 2.60
CA ILE A 153 -9.41 -4.89 2.53
C ILE A 153 -10.24 -5.92 3.31
N SER A 154 -9.84 -7.19 3.22
CA SER A 154 -10.58 -8.29 3.87
C SER A 154 -10.25 -8.45 5.35
N LYS A 155 -8.99 -8.22 5.74
CA LYS A 155 -8.50 -8.59 7.08
C LYS A 155 -8.72 -7.50 8.15
N ASN A 156 -8.49 -6.24 7.83
CA ASN A 156 -8.38 -5.18 8.83
C ASN A 156 -9.37 -4.04 8.64
N ASP A 157 -10.23 -4.08 7.64
CA ASP A 157 -11.13 -2.98 7.27
C ASP A 157 -10.42 -1.62 7.09
N GLU A 158 -9.10 -1.65 6.92
CA GLU A 158 -8.28 -0.47 6.70
C GLU A 158 -8.57 0.13 5.32
N LYS A 159 -8.56 1.44 5.26
CA LYS A 159 -8.74 2.17 4.00
C LYS A 159 -7.47 2.08 3.16
N ILE A 160 -7.63 1.83 1.87
CA ILE A 160 -6.53 1.97 0.92
C ILE A 160 -6.28 3.45 0.67
N VAL A 161 -5.05 3.87 0.81
CA VAL A 161 -4.59 5.24 0.54
C VAL A 161 -4.10 5.30 -0.91
N TYR A 162 -4.64 6.23 -1.68
CA TYR A 162 -4.24 6.44 -3.07
C TYR A 162 -3.57 7.81 -3.24
N SER A 163 -2.48 7.85 -4.01
CA SER A 163 -1.90 9.12 -4.45
C SER A 163 -2.82 9.82 -5.46
N ARG A 164 -2.58 11.10 -5.68
CA ARG A 164 -3.27 11.86 -6.72
C ARG A 164 -2.82 11.43 -8.12
N GLY A 165 -3.66 11.70 -9.13
CA GLY A 165 -3.34 11.50 -10.53
C GLY A 165 -3.31 10.04 -10.99
N MET A 166 -3.83 9.11 -10.20
CA MET A 166 -3.98 7.72 -10.62
C MET A 166 -5.10 7.57 -11.65
N LYS A 167 -4.84 6.76 -12.67
CA LYS A 167 -5.86 6.36 -13.62
C LYS A 167 -6.90 5.49 -12.93
N THR A 168 -8.18 5.72 -13.23
CA THR A 168 -9.30 5.05 -12.58
C THR A 168 -10.11 4.15 -13.52
N TYR A 169 -9.86 4.22 -14.82
CA TYR A 169 -10.57 3.43 -15.85
C TYR A 169 -9.66 3.14 -17.05
N PHE A 170 -10.01 2.12 -17.82
CA PHE A 170 -9.46 1.86 -19.14
C PHE A 170 -10.23 2.67 -20.21
N ILE A 171 -9.59 2.97 -21.34
CA ILE A 171 -10.26 3.67 -22.46
C ILE A 171 -11.45 2.87 -22.99
N SER A 172 -11.38 1.53 -22.99
CA SER A 172 -12.48 0.65 -23.37
C SER A 172 -13.72 0.79 -22.47
N ASP A 173 -13.53 1.08 -21.19
CA ASP A 173 -14.66 1.28 -20.25
C ASP A 173 -15.44 2.56 -20.56
N VAL A 174 -14.77 3.57 -21.14
CA VAL A 174 -15.41 4.85 -21.54
C VAL A 174 -16.26 4.68 -22.80
N LEU A 175 -15.80 3.84 -23.73
CA LEU A 175 -16.51 3.59 -24.99
C LEU A 175 -17.79 2.74 -24.81
N ASP A 176 -17.83 1.91 -23.76
CA ASP A 176 -18.99 1.07 -23.45
C ASP A 176 -20.10 1.85 -22.69
N GLU A 177 -19.78 2.98 -22.07
CA GLU A 177 -20.75 3.83 -21.39
C GLU A 177 -21.46 4.83 -22.33
N ASP A 178 -20.91 5.04 -23.54
CA ASP A 178 -21.44 5.97 -24.54
C ASP A 178 -22.29 5.29 -25.65
N ILE A 179 -22.62 4.00 -25.51
CA ILE A 179 -23.47 3.23 -26.43
C ILE A 179 -24.74 2.79 -25.68
#